data_a18b302cc3d740f0a516a9cd78914e16
#
_entry.id   a18b302cc3d740f0a516a9cd78914e16
#
_cell.length_a   1.000
_cell.length_b   1.000
_cell.length_c   1.000
_cell.angle_alpha   90.00
_cell.angle_beta   90.00
_cell.angle_gamma   90.00
#
_symmetry.space_group_name_H-M   'P 1'
#
loop_
_entity.id
_entity.type
_entity.pdbx_description
1 polymer ?
#
loop_
_entity_poly.entity_id
_entity_poly.type
_entity_poly.pdbx_seq_one_letter_code
_entity_poly.pdbx_strand_id
1 'polypeptide(L)'
;MRKLLLAGSILALAVPAHADANGDLVTLVNDVWAASLKEQPVYASALGVNEHASELSDYTLAAQDRRAADAAKFLTRLNAIPSDSLNAASKVEAGILRRALNSTIEGNSFGQRAINFTTYSSWHQQLAGMAQNLPFRTKADFESYNARLAQYARVNDENIAVANVAIKGKYTQPCVTLKGFEGTISGLITTDVNKSRFYEPYAKKRPAGVSEADFAGLAKAAEATIRTVIHPALNKQLAWYTASYKPACATAPGVSAQPGGAKYYAFRVREETTTSLTAEQIHQIGLNEVARIRAEMVEVASQAGYPSREAFIQHLRTDPQYYAKTPEELMEKVARVTKIIDGKMPSLFGRLPRLPYGIKEIPAETAEGTTTAYYNQGSPEIGISGTYFVNTSKLNQRPFWEIPALSVHEGVPGHHHQIALQQELPLSDFRKYGAFFTAFTEGWGLYSERLGIEMGLYDTPAKDMGRLSYEMWRACRLVVDTGIHAKGWSKQQAIDFMTDNSALSAANIEAEVNRYISWPGQALAYKLGELKIRELRTMATKELGPKFNLAAFHDAVLGQGSVPLDVLEQQIKDWVAAEKAKG
;
A
#
# COMPACT_ATOMS: atom_id res chain seq x y z
N MET A 1 74.09 -51.46 13.98
CA MET A 1 73.02 -51.23 12.98
C MET A 1 71.89 -50.53 13.63
N ARG A 2 71.80 -49.19 13.45
CA ARG A 2 70.75 -48.35 13.99
C ARG A 2 69.67 -48.18 12.90
N LYS A 3 68.46 -48.61 13.14
CA LYS A 3 67.31 -48.37 12.27
C LYS A 3 66.76 -47.02 12.62
N LEU A 4 66.78 -46.04 11.69
CA LEU A 4 66.02 -44.80 11.73
C LEU A 4 64.56 -45.13 11.33
N LEU A 5 63.62 -44.78 12.21
CA LEU A 5 62.21 -44.67 11.91
C LEU A 5 61.91 -43.25 11.46
N LEU A 6 61.52 -43.05 10.20
CA LEU A 6 60.95 -41.81 9.71
C LEU A 6 59.45 -41.76 10.13
N ALA A 7 59.12 -40.84 11.00
CA ALA A 7 57.71 -40.52 11.25
C ALA A 7 57.25 -39.47 10.20
N GLY A 8 56.42 -39.89 9.26
CA GLY A 8 55.75 -39.01 8.32
C GLY A 8 54.55 -38.29 8.99
N SER A 9 54.66 -36.98 9.22
CA SER A 9 53.55 -36.15 9.64
C SER A 9 52.62 -35.89 8.47
N ILE A 10 51.43 -36.50 8.52
CA ILE A 10 50.31 -36.16 7.62
C ILE A 10 49.75 -34.83 8.09
N LEU A 11 50.05 -33.74 7.40
CA LEU A 11 49.30 -32.48 7.53
C LEU A 11 47.91 -32.71 6.89
N ALA A 12 46.90 -32.93 7.70
CA ALA A 12 45.52 -32.82 7.30
C ALA A 12 45.25 -31.35 6.97
N LEU A 13 45.20 -31.00 5.68
CA LEU A 13 44.66 -29.75 5.21
C LEU A 13 43.17 -29.73 5.60
N ALA A 14 42.82 -28.99 6.64
CA ALA A 14 41.45 -28.66 6.94
C ALA A 14 40.88 -27.88 5.73
N VAL A 15 40.11 -28.55 4.90
CA VAL A 15 39.23 -27.87 3.91
C VAL A 15 38.33 -26.98 4.74
N PRO A 16 38.35 -25.66 4.53
CA PRO A 16 37.35 -24.80 5.20
C PRO A 16 35.97 -25.34 4.79
N ALA A 17 35.13 -25.67 5.79
CA ALA A 17 33.74 -25.96 5.54
C ALA A 17 33.21 -24.79 4.72
N HIS A 18 32.81 -25.04 3.48
CA HIS A 18 32.14 -24.02 2.68
C HIS A 18 30.92 -23.60 3.51
N ALA A 19 30.96 -22.37 4.07
CA ALA A 19 29.81 -21.78 4.70
C ALA A 19 28.64 -21.91 3.73
N ASP A 20 27.50 -22.46 4.18
CA ASP A 20 26.28 -22.53 3.36
C ASP A 20 25.70 -21.12 3.26
N ALA A 21 26.21 -20.35 2.30
CA ALA A 21 25.81 -18.96 2.08
C ALA A 21 24.30 -18.80 1.89
N ASN A 22 23.62 -19.80 1.31
CA ASN A 22 22.17 -19.77 1.16
C ASN A 22 21.47 -20.02 2.52
N GLY A 23 21.97 -20.96 3.32
CA GLY A 23 21.49 -21.22 4.68
C GLY A 23 21.72 -20.03 5.62
N ASP A 24 22.88 -19.36 5.53
CA ASP A 24 23.20 -18.15 6.28
C ASP A 24 22.22 -17.00 5.91
N LEU A 25 21.91 -16.84 4.62
CA LEU A 25 20.94 -15.86 4.16
C LEU A 25 19.54 -16.18 4.69
N VAL A 26 19.07 -17.42 4.62
CA VAL A 26 17.77 -17.83 5.16
C VAL A 26 17.67 -17.52 6.64
N THR A 27 18.71 -17.82 7.42
CA THR A 27 18.78 -17.49 8.85
C THR A 27 18.67 -16.01 9.07
N LEU A 28 19.43 -15.20 8.33
CA LEU A 28 19.39 -13.74 8.44
C LEU A 28 18.02 -13.16 8.09
N VAL A 29 17.38 -13.64 7.01
CA VAL A 29 16.03 -13.19 6.60
C VAL A 29 15.00 -13.50 7.69
N ASN A 30 15.08 -14.69 8.30
CA ASN A 30 14.19 -15.07 9.40
C ASN A 30 14.41 -14.20 10.65
N ASP A 31 15.66 -13.87 10.99
CA ASP A 31 15.98 -12.98 12.12
C ASP A 31 15.42 -11.56 11.89
N VAL A 32 15.58 -11.02 10.68
CA VAL A 32 15.03 -9.71 10.30
C VAL A 32 13.51 -9.73 10.37
N TRP A 33 12.88 -10.80 9.87
CA TRP A 33 11.43 -10.95 9.92
C TRP A 33 10.90 -11.04 11.36
N ALA A 34 11.50 -11.85 12.20
CA ALA A 34 11.14 -11.95 13.62
C ALA A 34 11.28 -10.60 14.34
N ALA A 35 12.38 -9.86 14.09
CA ALA A 35 12.56 -8.51 14.63
C ALA A 35 11.47 -7.55 14.14
N SER A 36 11.07 -7.62 12.87
CA SER A 36 9.99 -6.80 12.30
C SER A 36 8.64 -7.09 12.94
N LEU A 37 8.29 -8.36 13.17
CA LEU A 37 7.04 -8.76 13.83
C LEU A 37 6.98 -8.28 15.28
N LYS A 38 8.10 -8.35 16.01
CA LYS A 38 8.20 -7.82 17.38
C LYS A 38 7.94 -6.30 17.43
N GLU A 39 8.45 -5.54 16.47
CA GLU A 39 8.21 -4.10 16.38
C GLU A 39 6.80 -3.74 15.89
N GLN A 40 6.06 -4.70 15.30
CA GLN A 40 4.72 -4.51 14.73
C GLN A 40 3.71 -5.53 15.28
N PRO A 41 3.42 -5.55 16.60
CA PRO A 41 2.67 -6.63 17.25
C PRO A 41 1.22 -6.75 16.78
N VAL A 42 0.57 -5.67 16.33
CA VAL A 42 -0.78 -5.73 15.75
C VAL A 42 -0.74 -6.45 14.40
N TYR A 43 0.26 -6.15 13.56
CA TYR A 43 0.45 -6.83 12.28
C TYR A 43 0.82 -8.30 12.48
N ALA A 44 1.69 -8.60 13.45
CA ALA A 44 2.02 -9.98 13.82
C ALA A 44 0.76 -10.79 14.17
N SER A 45 -0.14 -10.23 14.98
CA SER A 45 -1.41 -10.90 15.32
C SER A 45 -2.36 -11.07 14.12
N ALA A 46 -2.36 -10.13 13.18
CA ALA A 46 -3.11 -10.25 11.91
C ALA A 46 -2.59 -11.41 11.03
N LEU A 47 -1.32 -11.78 11.19
CA LEU A 47 -0.70 -12.95 10.54
C LEU A 47 -0.78 -14.23 11.40
N GLY A 48 -1.47 -14.20 12.54
CA GLY A 48 -1.60 -15.36 13.44
C GLY A 48 -0.42 -15.56 14.40
N VAL A 49 0.55 -14.64 14.44
CA VAL A 49 1.70 -14.69 15.37
C VAL A 49 1.32 -13.96 16.65
N ASN A 50 1.17 -14.70 17.75
CA ASN A 50 0.56 -14.21 18.99
C ASN A 50 1.55 -13.96 20.13
N GLU A 51 2.87 -14.06 19.90
CA GLU A 51 3.89 -13.88 20.95
C GLU A 51 3.79 -12.48 21.61
N HIS A 52 3.43 -11.45 20.85
CA HIS A 52 3.24 -10.06 21.29
C HIS A 52 1.78 -9.58 21.18
N ALA A 53 0.81 -10.50 21.31
CA ALA A 53 -0.60 -10.21 21.05
C ALA A 53 -1.22 -9.13 21.96
N SER A 54 -0.67 -8.90 23.14
CA SER A 54 -1.14 -7.88 24.09
C SER A 54 -0.42 -6.53 23.98
N GLU A 55 0.54 -6.39 23.05
CA GLU A 55 1.40 -5.20 22.94
C GLU A 55 0.96 -4.27 21.82
N LEU A 56 1.32 -2.99 21.94
CA LEU A 56 1.33 -1.99 20.86
C LEU A 56 2.77 -1.53 20.61
N SER A 57 3.06 -1.16 19.36
CA SER A 57 4.37 -0.65 18.94
C SER A 57 4.83 0.52 19.81
N ASP A 58 6.17 0.68 19.89
CA ASP A 58 6.81 1.88 20.41
C ASP A 58 7.01 2.89 19.27
N TYR A 59 6.34 4.04 19.37
CA TYR A 59 6.33 5.09 18.33
C TYR A 59 7.35 6.20 18.57
N THR A 60 8.17 6.12 19.63
CA THR A 60 9.17 7.14 19.97
C THR A 60 10.27 7.27 18.91
N LEU A 61 10.93 8.45 18.84
CA LEU A 61 12.13 8.63 18.01
C LEU A 61 13.26 7.70 18.44
N ALA A 62 13.39 7.42 19.74
CA ALA A 62 14.38 6.47 20.25
C ALA A 62 14.15 5.06 19.70
N ALA A 63 12.89 4.62 19.55
CA ALA A 63 12.59 3.35 18.91
C ALA A 63 12.90 3.37 17.40
N GLN A 64 12.70 4.50 16.72
CA GLN A 64 13.11 4.66 15.32
C GLN A 64 14.65 4.55 15.18
N ASP A 65 15.40 5.20 16.08
CA ASP A 65 16.87 5.11 16.10
C ASP A 65 17.36 3.69 16.37
N ARG A 66 16.72 2.97 17.30
CA ARG A 66 17.01 1.56 17.58
C ARG A 66 16.78 0.69 16.32
N ARG A 67 15.63 0.83 15.66
CA ARG A 67 15.33 0.10 14.42
C ARG A 67 16.36 0.36 13.31
N ALA A 68 16.80 1.60 13.14
CA ALA A 68 17.84 1.95 12.17
C ALA A 68 19.21 1.34 12.55
N ALA A 69 19.55 1.33 13.83
CA ALA A 69 20.78 0.71 14.33
C ALA A 69 20.76 -0.82 14.14
N ASP A 70 19.63 -1.47 14.38
CA ASP A 70 19.46 -2.91 14.16
C ASP A 70 19.48 -3.24 12.65
N ALA A 71 18.87 -2.42 11.80
CA ALA A 71 18.99 -2.55 10.35
C ALA A 71 20.46 -2.46 9.89
N ALA A 72 21.28 -1.58 10.48
CA ALA A 72 22.71 -1.49 10.17
C ALA A 72 23.49 -2.75 10.59
N LYS A 73 23.15 -3.36 11.74
CA LYS A 73 23.73 -4.66 12.16
C LYS A 73 23.35 -5.78 11.19
N PHE A 74 22.07 -5.87 10.79
CA PHE A 74 21.61 -6.84 9.81
C PHE A 74 22.28 -6.63 8.45
N LEU A 75 22.46 -5.38 8.01
CA LEU A 75 23.17 -5.07 6.77
C LEU A 75 24.63 -5.50 6.82
N THR A 76 25.31 -5.36 7.97
CA THR A 76 26.67 -5.87 8.17
C THR A 76 26.73 -7.39 8.04
N ARG A 77 25.78 -8.12 8.62
CA ARG A 77 25.67 -9.58 8.48
C ARG A 77 25.41 -9.96 7.01
N LEU A 78 24.51 -9.25 6.33
CA LEU A 78 24.23 -9.50 4.90
C LEU A 78 25.45 -9.28 4.02
N ASN A 79 26.27 -8.28 4.31
CA ASN A 79 27.49 -7.99 3.55
C ASN A 79 28.62 -9.00 3.80
N ALA A 80 28.57 -9.75 4.89
CA ALA A 80 29.50 -10.82 5.21
C ALA A 80 29.20 -12.13 4.43
N ILE A 81 27.99 -12.27 3.87
CA ILE A 81 27.61 -13.44 3.06
C ILE A 81 28.24 -13.29 1.65
N PRO A 82 29.04 -14.25 1.16
CA PRO A 82 29.64 -14.19 -0.17
C PRO A 82 28.56 -14.25 -1.28
N SER A 83 28.36 -13.13 -1.97
CA SER A 83 27.31 -13.00 -2.99
C SER A 83 27.46 -14.00 -4.16
N ASP A 84 28.69 -14.34 -4.52
CA ASP A 84 28.98 -15.25 -5.62
C ASP A 84 28.59 -16.71 -5.31
N SER A 85 28.50 -17.04 -4.02
CA SER A 85 28.06 -18.36 -3.54
C SER A 85 26.54 -18.50 -3.45
N LEU A 86 25.78 -17.41 -3.63
CA LEU A 86 24.32 -17.44 -3.62
C LEU A 86 23.76 -17.94 -4.96
N ASN A 87 22.72 -18.77 -4.90
CA ASN A 87 21.94 -19.13 -6.08
C ASN A 87 21.10 -17.93 -6.59
N ALA A 88 20.48 -18.05 -7.75
CA ALA A 88 19.74 -16.95 -8.38
C ALA A 88 18.60 -16.41 -7.48
N ALA A 89 17.82 -17.29 -6.86
CA ALA A 89 16.72 -16.90 -5.97
C ALA A 89 17.25 -16.17 -4.71
N SER A 90 18.32 -16.68 -4.11
CA SER A 90 18.97 -16.08 -2.95
C SER A 90 19.59 -14.71 -3.27
N LYS A 91 20.12 -14.52 -4.50
CA LYS A 91 20.60 -13.18 -4.94
C LYS A 91 19.48 -12.15 -4.97
N VAL A 92 18.31 -12.54 -5.48
CA VAL A 92 17.12 -11.67 -5.47
C VAL A 92 16.70 -11.34 -4.03
N GLU A 93 16.59 -12.34 -3.17
CA GLU A 93 16.26 -12.20 -1.75
C GLU A 93 17.22 -11.23 -1.04
N ALA A 94 18.52 -11.45 -1.19
CA ALA A 94 19.57 -10.60 -0.60
C ALA A 94 19.51 -9.16 -1.12
N GLY A 95 19.23 -8.97 -2.42
CA GLY A 95 19.05 -7.64 -3.03
C GLY A 95 17.87 -6.87 -2.44
N ILE A 96 16.73 -7.55 -2.28
CA ILE A 96 15.52 -6.98 -1.68
C ILE A 96 15.74 -6.65 -0.21
N LEU A 97 16.32 -7.58 0.57
CA LEU A 97 16.65 -7.34 1.97
C LEU A 97 17.60 -6.15 2.13
N ARG A 98 18.65 -6.06 1.31
CA ARG A 98 19.59 -4.95 1.30
C ARG A 98 18.90 -3.61 1.05
N ARG A 99 17.96 -3.56 0.09
CA ARG A 99 17.18 -2.34 -0.19
C ARG A 99 16.35 -1.94 1.03
N ALA A 100 15.63 -2.88 1.63
CA ALA A 100 14.79 -2.61 2.81
C ALA A 100 15.60 -2.09 4.01
N LEU A 101 16.76 -2.70 4.29
CA LEU A 101 17.65 -2.27 5.37
C LEU A 101 18.23 -0.88 5.11
N ASN A 102 18.71 -0.61 3.89
CA ASN A 102 19.22 0.71 3.52
C ASN A 102 18.15 1.79 3.60
N SER A 103 16.91 1.49 3.15
CA SER A 103 15.78 2.41 3.26
C SER A 103 15.46 2.79 4.70
N THR A 104 15.47 1.81 5.62
CA THR A 104 15.29 2.06 7.06
C THR A 104 16.38 2.98 7.62
N ILE A 105 17.65 2.74 7.27
CA ILE A 105 18.79 3.53 7.72
C ILE A 105 18.73 4.96 7.16
N GLU A 106 18.55 5.09 5.83
CA GLU A 106 18.50 6.41 5.17
C GLU A 106 17.29 7.21 5.63
N GLY A 107 16.10 6.60 5.68
CA GLY A 107 14.85 7.24 6.12
C GLY A 107 14.96 7.81 7.53
N ASN A 108 15.68 7.12 8.43
CA ASN A 108 15.91 7.59 9.79
C ASN A 108 16.82 8.83 9.87
N SER A 109 17.60 9.13 8.83
CA SER A 109 18.49 10.31 8.80
C SER A 109 17.74 11.63 8.56
N PHE A 110 16.50 11.60 8.09
CA PHE A 110 15.70 12.79 7.78
C PHE A 110 14.88 13.27 8.97
N GLY A 111 14.81 14.60 9.16
CA GLY A 111 13.92 15.18 10.17
C GLY A 111 12.44 14.91 9.91
N GLN A 112 12.06 14.70 8.66
CA GLN A 112 10.70 14.35 8.22
C GLN A 112 10.20 13.04 8.81
N ARG A 113 11.06 12.18 9.38
CA ARG A 113 10.64 10.99 10.15
C ARG A 113 9.73 11.31 11.33
N ALA A 114 9.74 12.56 11.78
CA ALA A 114 8.85 13.06 12.82
C ALA A 114 7.44 13.42 12.32
N ILE A 115 7.19 13.39 11.00
CA ILE A 115 5.84 13.50 10.42
C ILE A 115 5.16 12.15 10.59
N ASN A 116 4.32 12.03 11.61
CA ASN A 116 3.73 10.76 12.02
C ASN A 116 2.23 10.62 11.70
N PHE A 117 1.69 11.48 10.85
CA PHE A 117 0.36 11.34 10.27
C PHE A 117 0.25 12.02 8.90
N THR A 118 -0.74 11.58 8.13
CA THR A 118 -1.17 12.17 6.86
C THR A 118 -2.64 12.57 6.97
N THR A 119 -3.21 13.17 5.92
CA THR A 119 -4.67 13.43 5.85
C THR A 119 -5.49 12.14 5.84
N TYR A 120 -4.89 11.03 5.41
CA TYR A 120 -5.52 9.71 5.28
C TYR A 120 -5.38 8.83 6.50
N SER A 121 -4.31 8.99 7.26
CA SER A 121 -3.93 8.05 8.29
C SER A 121 -3.22 8.74 9.43
N SER A 122 -3.71 8.49 10.61
CA SER A 122 -3.18 8.98 11.87
C SER A 122 -3.30 7.87 12.90
N TRP A 123 -2.51 7.92 13.99
CA TRP A 123 -2.51 6.88 15.03
C TRP A 123 -3.89 6.66 15.65
N HIS A 124 -4.73 7.71 15.84
CA HIS A 124 -6.07 7.54 16.38
C HIS A 124 -6.97 6.74 15.46
N GLN A 125 -6.88 6.94 14.13
CA GLN A 125 -7.64 6.18 13.12
C GLN A 125 -7.15 4.73 13.02
N GLN A 126 -5.82 4.53 13.00
CA GLN A 126 -5.22 3.19 12.94
C GLN A 126 -5.59 2.34 14.15
N LEU A 127 -5.52 2.92 15.36
CA LEU A 127 -5.89 2.22 16.58
C LEU A 127 -7.40 1.95 16.66
N ALA A 128 -8.23 2.88 16.21
CA ALA A 128 -9.68 2.67 16.12
C ALA A 128 -10.07 1.57 15.11
N GLY A 129 -9.30 1.44 14.02
CA GLY A 129 -9.49 0.40 12.99
C GLY A 129 -8.83 -0.95 13.32
N MET A 130 -8.05 -1.04 14.38
CA MET A 130 -7.23 -2.22 14.70
C MET A 130 -8.03 -3.52 14.76
N ALA A 131 -9.25 -3.47 15.30
CA ALA A 131 -10.12 -4.64 15.45
C ALA A 131 -10.51 -5.30 14.12
N GLN A 132 -10.48 -4.59 13.00
CA GLN A 132 -10.89 -5.12 11.70
C GLN A 132 -9.98 -6.23 11.18
N ASN A 133 -8.72 -6.25 11.61
CA ASN A 133 -7.70 -7.17 11.15
C ASN A 133 -7.27 -8.18 12.23
N LEU A 134 -7.99 -8.27 13.35
CA LEU A 134 -7.67 -9.17 14.46
C LEU A 134 -8.69 -10.29 14.58
N PRO A 135 -8.28 -11.50 15.00
CA PRO A 135 -9.21 -12.57 15.36
C PRO A 135 -9.93 -12.25 16.67
N PHE A 136 -11.21 -12.65 16.77
CA PHE A 136 -12.02 -12.57 17.98
C PHE A 136 -12.78 -13.88 18.15
N ARG A 137 -12.07 -14.99 18.42
CA ARG A 137 -12.62 -16.35 18.50
C ARG A 137 -12.54 -16.95 19.90
N THR A 138 -11.52 -16.57 20.63
CA THR A 138 -11.18 -17.11 21.96
C THR A 138 -11.18 -16.01 23.02
N LYS A 139 -11.28 -16.39 24.28
CA LYS A 139 -11.13 -15.46 25.41
C LYS A 139 -9.79 -14.70 25.34
N ALA A 140 -8.70 -15.38 24.99
CA ALA A 140 -7.37 -14.78 24.88
C ALA A 140 -7.30 -13.66 23.82
N ASP A 141 -8.04 -13.78 22.71
CA ASP A 141 -8.10 -12.73 21.70
C ASP A 141 -8.68 -11.43 22.27
N PHE A 142 -9.76 -11.53 23.03
CA PHE A 142 -10.39 -10.38 23.68
C PHE A 142 -9.55 -9.82 24.83
N GLU A 143 -8.88 -10.67 25.62
CA GLU A 143 -7.94 -10.25 26.66
C GLU A 143 -6.78 -9.45 26.06
N SER A 144 -6.19 -9.96 24.98
CA SER A 144 -5.10 -9.29 24.25
C SER A 144 -5.56 -7.94 23.67
N TYR A 145 -6.75 -7.89 23.10
CA TYR A 145 -7.34 -6.65 22.60
C TYR A 145 -7.53 -5.61 23.72
N ASN A 146 -8.10 -6.00 24.87
CA ASN A 146 -8.28 -5.13 26.03
C ASN A 146 -6.94 -4.62 26.58
N ALA A 147 -5.91 -5.47 26.61
CA ALA A 147 -4.56 -5.06 27.00
C ALA A 147 -3.97 -3.99 26.05
N ARG A 148 -4.27 -4.09 24.76
CA ARG A 148 -3.91 -3.05 23.78
C ARG A 148 -4.69 -1.75 23.99
N LEU A 149 -6.00 -1.82 24.21
CA LEU A 149 -6.82 -0.64 24.51
C LEU A 149 -6.28 0.13 25.73
N ALA A 150 -5.83 -0.57 26.77
CA ALA A 150 -5.24 0.03 27.97
C ALA A 150 -3.95 0.82 27.69
N GLN A 151 -3.22 0.53 26.59
CA GLN A 151 -2.00 1.24 26.18
C GLN A 151 -2.27 2.47 25.33
N TYR A 152 -3.52 2.77 24.98
CA TYR A 152 -3.87 3.88 24.08
C TYR A 152 -3.26 5.21 24.54
N ALA A 153 -3.35 5.54 25.82
CA ALA A 153 -2.81 6.80 26.34
C ALA A 153 -1.29 6.92 26.14
N ARG A 154 -0.53 5.81 26.36
CA ARG A 154 0.92 5.76 26.12
C ARG A 154 1.22 6.08 24.64
N VAL A 155 0.59 5.35 23.72
CA VAL A 155 0.80 5.51 22.27
C VAL A 155 0.42 6.92 21.82
N ASN A 156 -0.68 7.48 22.35
CA ASN A 156 -1.07 8.84 22.07
C ASN A 156 -0.02 9.86 22.52
N ASP A 157 0.53 9.70 23.71
CA ASP A 157 1.56 10.59 24.27
C ASP A 157 2.88 10.50 23.51
N GLU A 158 3.31 9.30 23.11
CA GLU A 158 4.49 9.09 22.27
C GLU A 158 4.34 9.81 20.92
N ASN A 159 3.19 9.67 20.26
CA ASN A 159 2.94 10.33 18.98
C ASN A 159 2.86 11.85 19.10
N ILE A 160 2.26 12.39 20.16
CA ILE A 160 2.28 13.83 20.47
C ILE A 160 3.71 14.31 20.68
N ALA A 161 4.53 13.56 21.40
CA ALA A 161 5.94 13.92 21.64
C ALA A 161 6.74 13.96 20.33
N VAL A 162 6.56 12.98 19.43
CA VAL A 162 7.19 12.96 18.10
C VAL A 162 6.71 14.14 17.26
N ALA A 163 5.41 14.41 17.22
CA ALA A 163 4.87 15.55 16.48
C ALA A 163 5.33 16.91 17.04
N ASN A 164 5.62 17.02 18.34
CA ASN A 164 6.26 18.22 18.92
C ASN A 164 7.69 18.44 18.40
N VAL A 165 8.43 17.35 18.12
CA VAL A 165 9.73 17.45 17.44
C VAL A 165 9.55 17.94 16.00
N ALA A 166 8.51 17.46 15.30
CA ALA A 166 8.17 17.96 13.97
C ALA A 166 7.83 19.46 13.98
N ILE A 167 7.04 19.94 14.95
CA ILE A 167 6.73 21.36 15.12
C ILE A 167 8.04 22.17 15.30
N LYS A 168 8.89 21.76 16.23
CA LYS A 168 10.17 22.43 16.51
C LYS A 168 11.10 22.45 15.30
N GLY A 169 11.12 21.36 14.55
CA GLY A 169 11.96 21.19 13.34
C GLY A 169 11.36 21.78 12.07
N LYS A 170 10.12 22.29 12.10
CA LYS A 170 9.35 22.78 10.93
C LYS A 170 9.08 21.68 9.89
N TYR A 171 8.81 20.46 10.36
CA TYR A 171 8.43 19.29 9.55
C TYR A 171 6.95 18.98 9.67
N THR A 172 6.08 19.98 9.69
CA THR A 172 4.65 19.80 9.87
C THR A 172 3.91 19.60 8.54
N GLN A 173 2.73 18.97 8.60
CA GLN A 173 1.84 18.88 7.46
C GLN A 173 1.40 20.28 7.00
N PRO A 174 1.18 20.48 5.69
CA PRO A 174 0.71 21.76 5.16
C PRO A 174 -0.71 22.11 5.63
N CYS A 175 -0.92 23.38 5.98
CA CYS A 175 -2.21 23.88 6.48
C CYS A 175 -3.38 23.60 5.53
N VAL A 176 -3.10 23.65 4.22
CA VAL A 176 -4.11 23.43 3.17
C VAL A 176 -4.72 22.04 3.15
N THR A 177 -4.08 21.07 3.84
CA THR A 177 -4.56 19.67 3.92
C THR A 177 -5.28 19.36 5.24
N LEU A 178 -5.21 20.24 6.22
CA LEU A 178 -5.67 19.98 7.59
C LEU A 178 -7.13 20.42 7.86
N LYS A 179 -7.86 20.85 6.83
CA LYS A 179 -9.26 21.24 6.98
C LYS A 179 -10.10 20.03 7.41
N GLY A 180 -10.77 20.17 8.56
CA GLY A 180 -11.65 19.11 9.09
C GLY A 180 -10.92 17.97 9.83
N PHE A 181 -9.59 18.03 9.97
CA PHE A 181 -8.84 16.98 10.66
C PHE A 181 -9.26 16.80 12.13
N GLU A 182 -9.67 17.89 12.81
CA GLU A 182 -10.24 17.84 14.17
C GLU A 182 -11.44 16.88 14.26
N GLY A 183 -12.26 16.85 13.21
CA GLY A 183 -13.42 15.96 13.12
C GLY A 183 -13.05 14.48 13.16
N THR A 184 -11.89 14.11 12.62
CA THR A 184 -11.42 12.72 12.66
C THR A 184 -11.04 12.26 14.07
N ILE A 185 -10.65 13.19 14.94
CA ILE A 185 -10.36 12.92 16.35
C ILE A 185 -11.65 12.94 17.17
N SER A 186 -12.42 14.03 17.08
CA SER A 186 -13.64 14.23 17.89
C SER A 186 -14.73 13.20 17.54
N GLY A 187 -14.81 12.74 16.30
CA GLY A 187 -15.74 11.70 15.86
C GLY A 187 -15.54 10.33 16.53
N LEU A 188 -14.37 10.09 17.13
CA LEU A 188 -14.10 8.88 17.91
C LEU A 188 -14.53 9.00 19.39
N ILE A 189 -14.92 10.20 19.87
CA ILE A 189 -15.35 10.45 21.23
C ILE A 189 -16.87 10.32 21.26
N THR A 190 -17.37 9.15 21.61
CA THR A 190 -18.81 8.84 21.60
C THR A 190 -19.39 8.86 23.01
N THR A 191 -20.61 9.41 23.19
CA THR A 191 -21.35 9.33 24.46
C THR A 191 -21.85 7.91 24.72
N ASP A 192 -22.29 7.21 23.68
CA ASP A 192 -22.72 5.81 23.69
C ASP A 192 -21.54 4.94 23.27
N VAL A 193 -20.94 4.21 24.22
CA VAL A 193 -19.79 3.34 23.96
C VAL A 193 -20.11 2.21 22.99
N ASN A 194 -21.37 1.76 22.91
CA ASN A 194 -21.76 0.71 21.96
C ASN A 194 -21.57 1.15 20.49
N LYS A 195 -21.52 2.44 20.25
CA LYS A 195 -21.23 3.04 18.92
C LYS A 195 -19.74 3.33 18.71
N SER A 196 -18.91 3.10 19.72
CA SER A 196 -17.47 3.32 19.60
C SER A 196 -16.83 2.26 18.71
N ARG A 197 -15.95 2.66 17.80
CA ARG A 197 -15.15 1.73 17.00
C ARG A 197 -14.25 0.84 17.85
N PHE A 198 -13.82 1.31 19.00
CA PHE A 198 -13.05 0.51 19.94
C PHE A 198 -13.89 -0.57 20.63
N TYR A 199 -15.22 -0.44 20.60
CA TYR A 199 -16.14 -1.44 21.17
C TYR A 199 -16.69 -2.42 20.13
N GLU A 200 -16.38 -2.24 18.84
CA GLU A 200 -16.89 -3.03 17.71
C GLU A 200 -16.85 -4.55 17.93
N PRO A 201 -15.76 -5.15 18.48
CA PRO A 201 -15.73 -6.60 18.74
C PRO A 201 -16.82 -7.09 19.70
N TYR A 202 -17.24 -6.25 20.62
CA TYR A 202 -18.25 -6.54 21.63
C TYR A 202 -19.69 -6.26 21.17
N ALA A 203 -19.86 -5.44 20.15
CA ALA A 203 -21.16 -5.18 19.50
C ALA A 203 -21.58 -6.34 18.57
N LYS A 204 -20.65 -7.24 18.23
CA LYS A 204 -20.90 -8.43 17.40
C LYS A 204 -21.43 -9.59 18.26
N LYS A 205 -21.99 -10.61 17.60
CA LYS A 205 -22.42 -11.84 18.26
C LYS A 205 -21.24 -12.50 18.98
N ARG A 206 -21.44 -12.88 20.24
CA ARG A 206 -20.46 -13.61 21.05
C ARG A 206 -20.00 -14.89 20.33
N PRO A 207 -18.69 -15.13 20.19
CA PRO A 207 -18.17 -16.39 19.66
C PRO A 207 -18.50 -17.59 20.55
N ALA A 208 -18.75 -18.74 19.94
CA ALA A 208 -19.08 -19.96 20.68
C ALA A 208 -17.98 -20.42 21.65
N GLY A 209 -16.71 -20.10 21.34
CA GLY A 209 -15.55 -20.45 22.18
C GLY A 209 -15.36 -19.56 23.42
N VAL A 210 -16.20 -18.56 23.65
CA VAL A 210 -16.12 -17.65 24.81
C VAL A 210 -17.37 -17.82 25.67
N SER A 211 -17.24 -18.05 26.99
CA SER A 211 -18.40 -18.13 27.86
C SER A 211 -19.15 -16.80 27.95
N GLU A 212 -20.44 -16.82 28.26
CA GLU A 212 -21.24 -15.61 28.43
C GLU A 212 -20.69 -14.70 29.53
N ALA A 213 -20.30 -15.29 30.64
CA ALA A 213 -19.74 -14.57 31.79
C ALA A 213 -18.39 -13.91 31.45
N ASP A 214 -17.49 -14.63 30.75
CA ASP A 214 -16.21 -14.07 30.30
C ASP A 214 -16.44 -12.94 29.31
N PHE A 215 -17.32 -13.14 28.32
CA PHE A 215 -17.62 -12.12 27.29
C PHE A 215 -18.18 -10.86 27.93
N ALA A 216 -19.14 -10.97 28.85
CA ALA A 216 -19.71 -9.84 29.55
C ALA A 216 -18.68 -9.12 30.43
N GLY A 217 -17.81 -9.86 31.12
CA GLY A 217 -16.72 -9.30 31.91
C GLY A 217 -15.70 -8.53 31.06
N LEU A 218 -15.30 -9.09 29.91
CA LEU A 218 -14.37 -8.47 28.97
C LEU A 218 -14.99 -7.22 28.30
N ALA A 219 -16.25 -7.29 27.93
CA ALA A 219 -16.98 -6.15 27.37
C ALA A 219 -17.07 -4.98 28.35
N LYS A 220 -17.37 -5.27 29.63
CA LYS A 220 -17.39 -4.26 30.70
C LYS A 220 -16.02 -3.63 30.93
N ALA A 221 -14.94 -4.44 30.88
CA ALA A 221 -13.58 -3.95 31.00
C ALA A 221 -13.20 -3.04 29.80
N ALA A 222 -13.57 -3.42 28.59
CA ALA A 222 -13.37 -2.58 27.39
C ALA A 222 -14.12 -1.25 27.50
N GLU A 223 -15.40 -1.28 27.89
CA GLU A 223 -16.19 -0.06 28.11
C GLU A 223 -15.53 0.88 29.11
N ALA A 224 -15.09 0.34 30.26
CA ALA A 224 -14.39 1.11 31.29
C ALA A 224 -13.11 1.76 30.70
N THR A 225 -12.29 0.99 29.97
CA THR A 225 -11.07 1.49 29.34
C THR A 225 -11.35 2.58 28.29
N ILE A 226 -12.38 2.42 27.49
CA ILE A 226 -12.78 3.43 26.50
C ILE A 226 -13.13 4.75 27.20
N ARG A 227 -13.91 4.70 28.29
CA ARG A 227 -14.33 5.90 29.02
C ARG A 227 -13.19 6.54 29.80
N THR A 228 -12.33 5.75 30.45
CA THR A 228 -11.33 6.27 31.40
C THR A 228 -9.94 6.46 30.84
N VAL A 229 -9.61 5.82 29.70
CA VAL A 229 -8.29 5.90 29.06
C VAL A 229 -8.38 6.53 27.66
N ILE A 230 -9.23 5.97 26.79
CA ILE A 230 -9.24 6.37 25.38
C ILE A 230 -9.86 7.74 25.19
N HIS A 231 -11.06 8.00 25.71
CA HIS A 231 -11.71 9.31 25.58
C HIS A 231 -10.89 10.46 26.17
N PRO A 232 -10.29 10.34 27.38
CA PRO A 232 -9.38 11.37 27.90
C PRO A 232 -8.15 11.59 27.00
N ALA A 233 -7.56 10.53 26.44
CA ALA A 233 -6.43 10.64 25.54
C ALA A 233 -6.79 11.32 24.20
N LEU A 234 -7.95 11.00 23.62
CA LEU A 234 -8.48 11.68 22.43
C LEU A 234 -8.76 13.17 22.71
N ASN A 235 -9.34 13.50 23.85
CA ASN A 235 -9.52 14.91 24.25
C ASN A 235 -8.19 15.65 24.40
N LYS A 236 -7.17 15.00 25.00
CA LYS A 236 -5.80 15.52 25.07
C LYS A 236 -5.20 15.75 23.68
N GLN A 237 -5.37 14.79 22.77
CA GLN A 237 -4.92 14.92 21.38
C GLN A 237 -5.60 16.08 20.66
N LEU A 238 -6.92 16.21 20.78
CA LEU A 238 -7.69 17.27 20.15
C LEU A 238 -7.27 18.66 20.67
N ALA A 239 -7.12 18.81 21.98
CA ALA A 239 -6.66 20.05 22.60
C ALA A 239 -5.24 20.42 22.15
N TRP A 240 -4.30 19.45 22.16
CA TRP A 240 -2.95 19.63 21.67
C TRP A 240 -2.91 19.99 20.18
N TYR A 241 -3.67 19.26 19.36
CA TYR A 241 -3.72 19.52 17.91
C TYR A 241 -4.19 20.96 17.63
N THR A 242 -5.27 21.38 18.27
CA THR A 242 -5.87 22.71 18.08
C THR A 242 -4.95 23.83 18.58
N ALA A 243 -4.33 23.65 19.75
CA ALA A 243 -3.54 24.68 20.39
C ALA A 243 -2.06 24.74 19.91
N SER A 244 -1.50 23.62 19.47
CA SER A 244 -0.06 23.52 19.21
C SER A 244 0.27 23.14 17.76
N TYR A 245 -0.35 22.07 17.22
CA TYR A 245 0.03 21.57 15.90
C TYR A 245 -0.56 22.41 14.77
N LYS A 246 -1.85 22.67 14.79
CA LYS A 246 -2.55 23.41 13.73
C LYS A 246 -1.99 24.82 13.50
N PRO A 247 -1.68 25.63 14.53
CA PRO A 247 -1.02 26.93 14.33
C PRO A 247 0.39 26.85 13.75
N ALA A 248 1.06 25.69 13.91
CA ALA A 248 2.43 25.44 13.42
C ALA A 248 2.48 24.71 12.07
N CYS A 249 1.34 24.51 11.40
CA CYS A 249 1.30 23.84 10.11
C CYS A 249 2.10 24.59 9.05
N ALA A 250 2.67 23.86 8.07
CA ALA A 250 3.47 24.46 7.01
C ALA A 250 2.58 25.28 6.03
N THR A 251 3.05 26.46 5.62
CA THR A 251 2.34 27.32 4.67
C THR A 251 2.49 26.84 3.24
N ALA A 252 3.66 26.33 2.86
CA ALA A 252 3.93 25.79 1.54
C ALA A 252 3.44 24.32 1.46
N PRO A 253 2.77 23.92 0.35
CA PRO A 253 2.29 22.55 0.20
C PRO A 253 3.40 21.54 -0.10
N GLY A 254 4.49 21.96 -0.74
CA GLY A 254 5.57 21.08 -1.16
C GLY A 254 6.57 20.79 -0.04
N VAL A 255 6.94 19.53 0.13
CA VAL A 255 7.93 19.11 1.16
C VAL A 255 9.32 19.71 0.93
N SER A 256 9.67 20.06 -0.30
CA SER A 256 10.95 20.72 -0.62
C SER A 256 11.12 22.08 0.08
N ALA A 257 10.04 22.71 0.52
CA ALA A 257 10.09 23.95 1.30
C ALA A 257 10.50 23.72 2.77
N GLN A 258 10.49 22.49 3.25
CA GLN A 258 10.93 22.13 4.59
C GLN A 258 12.47 22.02 4.67
N PRO A 259 13.08 22.12 5.86
CA PRO A 259 14.52 21.91 6.03
C PRO A 259 14.95 20.52 5.48
N GLY A 260 15.91 20.49 4.55
CA GLY A 260 16.36 19.25 3.90
C GLY A 260 15.32 18.56 2.99
N GLY A 261 14.17 19.20 2.77
CA GLY A 261 13.01 18.60 2.09
C GLY A 261 13.26 18.15 0.66
N ALA A 262 14.11 18.86 -0.10
CA ALA A 262 14.46 18.43 -1.46
C ALA A 262 15.20 17.08 -1.47
N LYS A 263 16.12 16.84 -0.53
CA LYS A 263 16.80 15.55 -0.38
C LYS A 263 15.83 14.46 0.08
N TYR A 264 14.96 14.80 1.02
CA TYR A 264 13.91 13.90 1.47
C TYR A 264 12.96 13.53 0.32
N TYR A 265 12.54 14.48 -0.51
CA TYR A 265 11.69 14.18 -1.67
C TYR A 265 12.40 13.26 -2.66
N ALA A 266 13.67 13.48 -2.97
CA ALA A 266 14.44 12.59 -3.82
C ALA A 266 14.56 11.17 -3.23
N PHE A 267 14.71 11.03 -1.92
CA PHE A 267 14.64 9.74 -1.23
C PHE A 267 13.26 9.10 -1.41
N ARG A 268 12.16 9.84 -1.17
CA ARG A 268 10.79 9.31 -1.35
C ARG A 268 10.52 8.84 -2.78
N VAL A 269 10.98 9.60 -3.78
CA VAL A 269 10.87 9.21 -5.19
C VAL A 269 11.52 7.85 -5.43
N ARG A 270 12.76 7.64 -4.97
CA ARG A 270 13.46 6.35 -5.12
C ARG A 270 12.76 5.20 -4.41
N GLU A 271 12.26 5.45 -3.19
CA GLU A 271 11.56 4.44 -2.40
C GLU A 271 10.26 3.99 -3.05
N GLU A 272 9.44 4.94 -3.43
CA GLU A 272 8.11 4.64 -3.96
C GLU A 272 8.15 4.09 -5.39
N THR A 273 9.09 4.57 -6.21
CA THR A 273 9.17 4.18 -7.63
C THR A 273 10.16 3.07 -7.91
N THR A 274 11.08 2.80 -6.99
CA THR A 274 12.22 1.87 -7.17
C THR A 274 13.09 2.18 -8.41
N THR A 275 13.07 3.43 -8.90
CA THR A 275 13.84 3.91 -10.04
C THR A 275 14.90 4.95 -9.64
N SER A 276 15.81 5.26 -10.54
CA SER A 276 16.77 6.36 -10.42
C SER A 276 16.32 7.65 -11.11
N LEU A 277 15.06 7.72 -11.55
CA LEU A 277 14.53 8.88 -12.25
C LEU A 277 14.48 10.12 -11.33
N THR A 278 14.85 11.27 -11.88
CA THR A 278 14.69 12.55 -11.20
C THR A 278 13.23 13.03 -11.25
N ALA A 279 12.85 13.92 -10.35
CA ALA A 279 11.53 14.55 -10.37
C ALA A 279 11.22 15.24 -11.72
N GLU A 280 12.23 15.86 -12.36
CA GLU A 280 12.08 16.49 -13.69
C GLU A 280 11.78 15.48 -14.79
N GLN A 281 12.49 14.35 -14.81
CA GLN A 281 12.24 13.28 -15.78
C GLN A 281 10.84 12.70 -15.61
N ILE A 282 10.42 12.46 -14.35
CA ILE A 282 9.09 11.95 -14.03
C ILE A 282 8.00 12.95 -14.45
N HIS A 283 8.20 14.24 -14.18
CA HIS A 283 7.29 15.30 -14.62
C HIS A 283 7.07 15.28 -16.12
N GLN A 284 8.17 15.19 -16.90
CA GLN A 284 8.10 15.12 -18.35
C GLN A 284 7.43 13.86 -18.87
N ILE A 285 7.68 12.70 -18.26
CA ILE A 285 6.95 11.44 -18.55
C ILE A 285 5.46 11.66 -18.32
N GLY A 286 5.09 12.30 -17.21
CA GLY A 286 3.70 12.64 -16.89
C GLY A 286 3.03 13.50 -17.95
N LEU A 287 3.68 14.58 -18.40
CA LEU A 287 3.16 15.44 -19.45
C LEU A 287 2.95 14.70 -20.78
N ASN A 288 3.88 13.83 -21.16
CA ASN A 288 3.79 13.04 -22.39
C ASN A 288 2.60 12.04 -22.30
N GLU A 289 2.44 11.36 -21.16
CA GLU A 289 1.32 10.43 -20.97
C GLU A 289 -0.04 11.15 -20.93
N VAL A 290 -0.12 12.32 -20.28
CA VAL A 290 -1.33 13.17 -20.30
C VAL A 290 -1.71 13.54 -21.74
N ALA A 291 -0.74 13.94 -22.56
CA ALA A 291 -0.99 14.27 -23.96
C ALA A 291 -1.49 13.05 -24.77
N ARG A 292 -0.86 11.89 -24.60
CA ARG A 292 -1.25 10.65 -25.26
C ARG A 292 -2.67 10.22 -24.89
N ILE A 293 -2.98 10.16 -23.57
CA ILE A 293 -4.29 9.71 -23.10
C ILE A 293 -5.38 10.70 -23.50
N ARG A 294 -5.09 12.02 -23.49
CA ARG A 294 -6.03 13.05 -23.96
C ARG A 294 -6.42 12.79 -25.42
N ALA A 295 -5.49 12.42 -26.28
CA ALA A 295 -5.78 12.09 -27.67
C ALA A 295 -6.72 10.88 -27.78
N GLU A 296 -6.49 9.81 -27.02
CA GLU A 296 -7.38 8.64 -26.98
C GLU A 296 -8.78 9.03 -26.45
N MET A 297 -8.87 9.89 -25.42
CA MET A 297 -10.17 10.37 -24.90
C MET A 297 -10.96 11.17 -25.94
N VAL A 298 -10.29 11.95 -26.79
CA VAL A 298 -10.93 12.69 -27.91
C VAL A 298 -11.50 11.71 -28.92
N GLU A 299 -10.77 10.64 -29.25
CA GLU A 299 -11.25 9.61 -30.18
C GLU A 299 -12.48 8.89 -29.62
N VAL A 300 -12.46 8.49 -28.34
CA VAL A 300 -13.62 7.85 -27.68
C VAL A 300 -14.84 8.78 -27.65
N ALA A 301 -14.66 10.07 -27.39
CA ALA A 301 -15.73 11.05 -27.43
C ALA A 301 -16.35 11.19 -28.84
N SER A 302 -15.50 11.20 -29.89
CA SER A 302 -15.94 11.21 -31.29
C SER A 302 -16.73 9.95 -31.65
N GLN A 303 -16.27 8.77 -31.23
CA GLN A 303 -17.00 7.50 -31.42
C GLN A 303 -18.34 7.50 -30.70
N ALA A 304 -18.48 8.22 -29.59
CA ALA A 304 -19.72 8.41 -28.86
C ALA A 304 -20.66 9.47 -29.52
N GLY A 305 -20.23 10.13 -30.60
CA GLY A 305 -20.99 11.15 -31.31
C GLY A 305 -20.94 12.54 -30.69
N TYR A 306 -19.97 12.82 -29.82
CA TYR A 306 -19.82 14.13 -29.17
C TYR A 306 -18.79 15.00 -29.90
N PRO A 307 -19.01 16.35 -29.95
CA PRO A 307 -18.14 17.26 -30.69
C PRO A 307 -16.78 17.49 -30.00
N SER A 308 -16.66 17.15 -28.72
CA SER A 308 -15.41 17.26 -27.96
C SER A 308 -15.40 16.30 -26.77
N ARG A 309 -14.20 16.04 -26.26
CA ARG A 309 -13.97 15.29 -25.02
C ARG A 309 -14.74 15.93 -23.83
N GLU A 310 -14.68 17.25 -23.72
CA GLU A 310 -15.32 18.02 -22.65
C GLU A 310 -16.84 17.86 -22.68
N ALA A 311 -17.45 17.89 -23.87
CA ALA A 311 -18.88 17.69 -24.05
C ALA A 311 -19.31 16.26 -23.62
N PHE A 312 -18.52 15.25 -23.96
CA PHE A 312 -18.80 13.89 -23.57
C PHE A 312 -18.62 13.68 -22.05
N ILE A 313 -17.54 14.18 -21.47
CA ILE A 313 -17.31 14.13 -20.01
C ILE A 313 -18.45 14.84 -19.26
N GLN A 314 -18.89 16.00 -19.74
CA GLN A 314 -20.02 16.72 -19.13
C GLN A 314 -21.30 15.90 -19.17
N HIS A 315 -21.61 15.24 -20.29
CA HIS A 315 -22.75 14.31 -20.37
C HIS A 315 -22.62 13.17 -19.35
N LEU A 316 -21.46 12.49 -19.31
CA LEU A 316 -21.22 11.38 -18.37
C LEU A 316 -21.37 11.79 -16.89
N ARG A 317 -20.99 13.04 -16.56
CA ARG A 317 -21.09 13.58 -15.19
C ARG A 317 -22.51 13.97 -14.80
N THR A 318 -23.38 14.29 -15.74
CA THR A 318 -24.70 14.89 -15.45
C THR A 318 -25.88 13.98 -15.75
N ASP A 319 -25.69 12.93 -16.56
CA ASP A 319 -26.76 12.02 -16.90
C ASP A 319 -27.03 11.04 -15.73
N PRO A 320 -28.23 11.10 -15.12
CA PRO A 320 -28.57 10.31 -13.94
C PRO A 320 -28.58 8.80 -14.18
N GLN A 321 -28.65 8.33 -15.45
CA GLN A 321 -28.58 6.91 -15.77
C GLN A 321 -27.27 6.24 -15.32
N TYR A 322 -26.22 7.02 -15.13
CA TYR A 322 -24.90 6.53 -14.75
C TYR A 322 -24.67 6.48 -13.23
N TYR A 323 -25.66 6.80 -12.42
CA TYR A 323 -25.49 6.92 -10.97
C TYR A 323 -26.49 6.06 -10.21
N ALA A 324 -26.02 5.43 -9.15
CA ALA A 324 -26.87 4.68 -8.23
C ALA A 324 -27.78 5.62 -7.42
N LYS A 325 -28.99 5.16 -7.12
CA LYS A 325 -29.95 5.87 -6.25
C LYS A 325 -29.76 5.49 -4.79
N THR A 326 -29.21 4.30 -4.53
CA THR A 326 -28.94 3.78 -3.18
C THR A 326 -27.56 3.15 -3.09
N PRO A 327 -26.93 3.10 -1.91
CA PRO A 327 -25.69 2.35 -1.68
C PRO A 327 -25.79 0.90 -2.16
N GLU A 328 -26.92 0.24 -1.88
CA GLU A 328 -27.17 -1.15 -2.26
C GLU A 328 -27.11 -1.34 -3.79
N GLU A 329 -27.76 -0.46 -4.57
CA GLU A 329 -27.70 -0.49 -6.04
C GLU A 329 -26.24 -0.39 -6.55
N LEU A 330 -25.41 0.48 -5.94
CA LEU A 330 -24.01 0.58 -6.30
C LEU A 330 -23.25 -0.72 -5.99
N MET A 331 -23.49 -1.30 -4.81
CA MET A 331 -22.86 -2.54 -4.39
C MET A 331 -23.26 -3.72 -5.27
N GLU A 332 -24.52 -3.83 -5.68
CA GLU A 332 -25.01 -4.84 -6.63
C GLU A 332 -24.31 -4.73 -8.00
N LYS A 333 -24.14 -3.50 -8.50
CA LYS A 333 -23.39 -3.26 -9.75
C LYS A 333 -21.93 -3.71 -9.63
N VAL A 334 -21.27 -3.37 -8.54
CA VAL A 334 -19.90 -3.80 -8.28
C VAL A 334 -19.82 -5.32 -8.21
N ALA A 335 -20.71 -5.98 -7.44
CA ALA A 335 -20.75 -7.44 -7.31
C ALA A 335 -20.96 -8.13 -8.66
N ARG A 336 -21.85 -7.60 -9.51
CA ARG A 336 -22.06 -8.13 -10.86
C ARG A 336 -20.81 -8.01 -11.73
N VAL A 337 -20.15 -6.86 -11.71
CA VAL A 337 -18.94 -6.61 -12.52
C VAL A 337 -17.80 -7.51 -12.06
N THR A 338 -17.55 -7.61 -10.75
CA THR A 338 -16.50 -8.49 -10.21
C THR A 338 -16.73 -9.95 -10.62
N LYS A 339 -17.98 -10.41 -10.60
CA LYS A 339 -18.30 -11.79 -11.00
C LYS A 339 -18.12 -12.06 -12.49
N ILE A 340 -18.35 -11.06 -13.33
CA ILE A 340 -18.04 -11.15 -14.78
C ILE A 340 -16.52 -11.25 -14.98
N ILE A 341 -15.74 -10.47 -14.24
CA ILE A 341 -14.28 -10.48 -14.31
C ILE A 341 -13.72 -11.84 -13.86
N ASP A 342 -14.24 -12.43 -12.77
CA ASP A 342 -13.83 -13.76 -12.29
C ASP A 342 -13.88 -14.81 -13.41
N GLY A 343 -14.93 -14.78 -14.23
CA GLY A 343 -15.11 -15.70 -15.35
C GLY A 343 -14.10 -15.53 -16.49
N LYS A 344 -13.38 -14.38 -16.54
CA LYS A 344 -12.36 -14.10 -17.57
C LYS A 344 -10.94 -14.47 -17.12
N MET A 345 -10.74 -14.67 -15.83
CA MET A 345 -9.40 -14.91 -15.27
C MET A 345 -8.65 -16.09 -15.88
N PRO A 346 -9.27 -17.28 -16.12
CA PRO A 346 -8.56 -18.43 -16.66
C PRO A 346 -7.99 -18.24 -18.07
N SER A 347 -8.49 -17.27 -18.84
CA SER A 347 -7.96 -16.96 -20.17
C SER A 347 -6.70 -16.08 -20.16
N LEU A 348 -6.42 -15.44 -19.03
CA LEU A 348 -5.34 -14.46 -18.90
C LEU A 348 -4.23 -14.89 -17.91
N PHE A 349 -4.47 -15.92 -17.10
CA PHE A 349 -3.55 -16.37 -16.06
C PHE A 349 -3.51 -17.89 -16.00
N GLY A 350 -2.30 -18.45 -15.87
CA GLY A 350 -2.09 -19.88 -15.60
C GLY A 350 -2.22 -20.21 -14.11
N ARG A 351 -2.05 -19.23 -13.23
CA ARG A 351 -2.15 -19.37 -11.76
C ARG A 351 -3.19 -18.42 -11.20
N LEU A 352 -4.12 -18.98 -10.41
CA LEU A 352 -5.14 -18.23 -9.70
C LEU A 352 -4.97 -18.44 -8.19
N PRO A 353 -5.13 -17.40 -7.35
CA PRO A 353 -5.05 -17.57 -5.90
C PRO A 353 -6.24 -18.37 -5.39
N ARG A 354 -6.03 -19.16 -4.32
CA ARG A 354 -7.07 -19.93 -3.66
C ARG A 354 -7.89 -19.09 -2.68
N LEU A 355 -7.26 -18.05 -2.09
CA LEU A 355 -7.93 -17.15 -1.16
C LEU A 355 -8.98 -16.33 -1.92
N PRO A 356 -10.28 -16.39 -1.54
CA PRO A 356 -11.31 -15.54 -2.11
C PRO A 356 -11.24 -14.11 -1.58
N TYR A 357 -11.99 -13.21 -2.22
CA TYR A 357 -12.25 -11.87 -1.69
C TYR A 357 -13.74 -11.59 -1.59
N GLY A 358 -14.08 -10.67 -0.69
CA GLY A 358 -15.41 -10.11 -0.55
C GLY A 358 -15.42 -8.63 -0.94
N ILE A 359 -16.63 -8.08 -1.07
CA ILE A 359 -16.85 -6.64 -1.26
C ILE A 359 -17.58 -6.08 -0.05
N LYS A 360 -17.19 -4.88 0.42
CA LYS A 360 -17.82 -4.19 1.55
C LYS A 360 -17.88 -2.70 1.27
N GLU A 361 -18.81 -2.02 1.94
CA GLU A 361 -18.82 -0.55 1.98
C GLU A 361 -17.68 -0.01 2.84
N ILE A 362 -17.10 1.12 2.45
CA ILE A 362 -16.21 1.88 3.34
C ILE A 362 -17.04 2.37 4.52
N PRO A 363 -16.54 2.26 5.77
CA PRO A 363 -17.24 2.74 6.94
C PRO A 363 -17.70 4.19 6.80
N ALA A 364 -18.98 4.46 7.09
CA ALA A 364 -19.63 5.74 6.81
C ALA A 364 -18.91 6.95 7.42
N GLU A 365 -18.31 6.77 8.61
CA GLU A 365 -17.59 7.82 9.32
C GLU A 365 -16.27 8.25 8.66
N THR A 366 -15.72 7.43 7.78
CA THR A 366 -14.50 7.74 7.03
C THR A 366 -14.74 7.94 5.54
N ALA A 367 -15.91 7.54 5.03
CA ALA A 367 -16.21 7.46 3.61
C ALA A 367 -16.09 8.82 2.88
N GLU A 368 -16.53 9.92 3.48
CA GLU A 368 -16.49 11.25 2.82
C GLU A 368 -15.08 11.76 2.56
N GLY A 369 -14.11 11.43 3.43
CA GLY A 369 -12.71 11.83 3.33
C GLY A 369 -11.83 10.79 2.62
N THR A 370 -12.41 9.64 2.23
CA THR A 370 -11.68 8.53 1.63
C THR A 370 -11.86 8.52 0.11
N THR A 371 -10.88 7.96 -0.61
CA THR A 371 -10.92 7.74 -2.06
C THR A 371 -12.10 6.84 -2.49
N THR A 372 -12.24 6.59 -3.79
CA THR A 372 -13.37 5.85 -4.36
C THR A 372 -13.42 4.39 -3.87
N ALA A 373 -12.27 3.76 -3.63
CA ALA A 373 -12.17 2.40 -3.13
C ALA A 373 -10.76 2.11 -2.60
N TYR A 374 -10.61 0.95 -1.92
CA TYR A 374 -9.32 0.37 -1.59
C TYR A 374 -9.45 -1.13 -1.33
N TYR A 375 -8.34 -1.85 -1.45
CA TYR A 375 -8.25 -3.27 -1.12
C TYR A 375 -7.52 -3.48 0.21
N ASN A 376 -8.06 -4.38 1.04
CA ASN A 376 -7.36 -4.92 2.21
C ASN A 376 -7.05 -6.40 1.98
N GLN A 377 -5.78 -6.76 2.20
CA GLN A 377 -5.34 -8.15 2.09
C GLN A 377 -6.04 -9.05 3.11
N GLY A 378 -6.28 -10.28 2.72
CA GLY A 378 -6.77 -11.31 3.62
C GLY A 378 -5.63 -12.00 4.37
N SER A 379 -6.01 -12.85 5.32
CA SER A 379 -5.10 -13.72 6.06
C SER A 379 -5.76 -15.10 6.16
N PRO A 380 -5.33 -16.07 5.34
CA PRO A 380 -5.89 -17.42 5.36
C PRO A 380 -5.62 -18.13 6.71
N GLU A 381 -4.53 -17.81 7.40
CA GLU A 381 -4.13 -18.38 8.68
C GLU A 381 -5.16 -18.12 9.78
N ILE A 382 -5.76 -16.93 9.74
CA ILE A 382 -6.84 -16.55 10.68
C ILE A 382 -8.23 -16.54 10.03
N GLY A 383 -8.35 -17.06 8.78
CA GLY A 383 -9.62 -17.24 8.05
C GLY A 383 -10.30 -15.92 7.67
N ILE A 384 -9.52 -14.91 7.31
CA ILE A 384 -10.01 -13.62 6.80
C ILE A 384 -9.75 -13.56 5.30
N SER A 385 -10.81 -13.37 4.51
CA SER A 385 -10.71 -13.16 3.05
C SER A 385 -10.13 -11.78 2.73
N GLY A 386 -9.57 -11.61 1.52
CA GLY A 386 -9.33 -10.27 0.98
C GLY A 386 -10.64 -9.47 0.91
N THR A 387 -10.54 -8.15 0.96
CA THR A 387 -11.73 -7.29 0.93
C THR A 387 -11.52 -6.08 0.02
N TYR A 388 -12.38 -5.96 -0.99
CA TYR A 388 -12.53 -4.78 -1.82
C TYR A 388 -13.54 -3.84 -1.16
N PHE A 389 -13.08 -2.70 -0.65
CA PHE A 389 -13.91 -1.68 -0.02
C PHE A 389 -14.36 -0.63 -1.04
N VAL A 390 -15.67 -0.37 -1.11
CA VAL A 390 -16.32 0.54 -2.05
C VAL A 390 -16.87 1.75 -1.29
N ASN A 391 -16.60 2.94 -1.79
CA ASN A 391 -17.14 4.18 -1.21
C ASN A 391 -18.56 4.42 -1.69
N THR A 392 -19.52 4.29 -0.79
CA THR A 392 -20.95 4.51 -1.04
C THR A 392 -21.43 5.91 -0.63
N SER A 393 -20.54 6.80 -0.18
CA SER A 393 -20.88 8.21 0.06
C SER A 393 -20.98 8.99 -1.25
N LYS A 394 -21.84 10.03 -1.28
CA LYS A 394 -21.98 10.94 -2.43
C LYS A 394 -22.21 10.18 -3.75
N LEU A 395 -23.25 9.36 -3.82
CA LEU A 395 -23.57 8.47 -4.95
C LEU A 395 -23.57 9.19 -6.30
N ASN A 396 -23.99 10.46 -6.35
CA ASN A 396 -23.94 11.31 -7.55
C ASN A 396 -22.52 11.66 -8.05
N GLN A 397 -21.50 11.15 -7.37
CA GLN A 397 -20.08 11.26 -7.77
C GLN A 397 -19.40 9.89 -7.92
N ARG A 398 -20.19 8.79 -7.99
CA ARG A 398 -19.73 7.39 -8.12
C ARG A 398 -20.38 6.76 -9.35
N PRO A 399 -19.93 7.11 -10.56
CA PRO A 399 -20.62 6.67 -11.78
C PRO A 399 -20.35 5.21 -12.12
N PHE A 400 -21.34 4.55 -12.70
CA PHE A 400 -21.27 3.16 -13.12
C PHE A 400 -20.20 2.88 -14.18
N TRP A 401 -19.87 3.86 -15.01
CA TRP A 401 -18.87 3.70 -16.07
C TRP A 401 -17.42 3.59 -15.55
N GLU A 402 -17.16 3.98 -14.29
CA GLU A 402 -15.85 3.77 -13.64
C GLU A 402 -15.72 2.38 -12.99
N ILE A 403 -16.84 1.69 -12.68
CA ILE A 403 -16.84 0.43 -11.92
C ILE A 403 -15.95 -0.65 -12.57
N PRO A 404 -15.97 -0.88 -13.91
CA PRO A 404 -15.13 -1.92 -14.49
C PRO A 404 -13.63 -1.70 -14.23
N ALA A 405 -13.10 -0.49 -14.47
CA ALA A 405 -11.71 -0.16 -14.23
C ALA A 405 -11.34 -0.29 -12.74
N LEU A 406 -12.19 0.22 -11.85
CA LEU A 406 -11.99 0.14 -10.42
C LEU A 406 -11.99 -1.32 -9.92
N SER A 407 -12.93 -2.14 -10.41
CA SER A 407 -13.07 -3.52 -9.97
C SER A 407 -11.92 -4.43 -10.42
N VAL A 408 -11.33 -4.20 -11.60
CA VAL A 408 -10.11 -4.92 -12.00
C VAL A 408 -8.89 -4.46 -11.22
N HIS A 409 -8.85 -3.20 -10.76
CA HIS A 409 -7.75 -2.68 -9.94
C HIS A 409 -7.75 -3.28 -8.52
N GLU A 410 -8.89 -3.18 -7.82
CA GLU A 410 -8.98 -3.58 -6.41
C GLU A 410 -9.21 -5.09 -6.24
N GLY A 411 -9.95 -5.72 -7.16
CA GLY A 411 -10.26 -7.14 -7.15
C GLY A 411 -9.24 -7.96 -7.97
N VAL A 412 -9.77 -8.73 -8.91
CA VAL A 412 -8.96 -9.53 -9.85
C VAL A 412 -9.03 -8.90 -11.26
N PRO A 413 -7.93 -8.89 -11.99
CA PRO A 413 -6.59 -9.42 -11.70
C PRO A 413 -5.66 -8.50 -10.89
N GLY A 414 -6.17 -7.38 -10.36
CA GLY A 414 -5.38 -6.36 -9.67
C GLY A 414 -4.89 -6.78 -8.29
N HIS A 415 -5.15 -5.93 -7.28
CA HIS A 415 -4.57 -6.08 -5.93
C HIS A 415 -4.87 -7.42 -5.29
N HIS A 416 -6.14 -7.88 -5.31
CA HIS A 416 -6.46 -9.17 -4.70
C HIS A 416 -5.66 -10.32 -5.33
N HIS A 417 -5.66 -10.41 -6.66
CA HIS A 417 -4.95 -11.50 -7.35
C HIS A 417 -3.46 -11.49 -7.02
N GLN A 418 -2.81 -10.35 -7.16
CA GLN A 418 -1.36 -10.19 -6.96
C GLN A 418 -0.96 -10.52 -5.52
N ILE A 419 -1.66 -9.94 -4.54
CA ILE A 419 -1.29 -10.05 -3.11
C ILE A 419 -1.65 -11.45 -2.59
N ALA A 420 -2.82 -11.99 -2.92
CA ALA A 420 -3.21 -13.34 -2.49
C ALA A 420 -2.31 -14.41 -3.13
N LEU A 421 -1.95 -14.26 -4.42
CA LEU A 421 -1.01 -15.17 -5.07
C LEU A 421 0.38 -15.12 -4.40
N GLN A 422 0.88 -13.92 -4.07
CA GLN A 422 2.17 -13.75 -3.37
C GLN A 422 2.21 -14.52 -2.04
N GLN A 423 1.12 -14.55 -1.28
CA GLN A 423 1.03 -15.32 -0.04
C GLN A 423 1.14 -16.84 -0.24
N GLU A 424 0.81 -17.35 -1.43
CA GLU A 424 0.86 -18.77 -1.78
C GLU A 424 2.19 -19.20 -2.44
N LEU A 425 3.06 -18.26 -2.83
CA LEU A 425 4.34 -18.57 -3.45
C LEU A 425 5.34 -19.18 -2.44
N PRO A 426 6.29 -20.02 -2.90
CA PRO A 426 7.33 -20.60 -2.07
C PRO A 426 8.44 -19.57 -1.74
N LEU A 427 8.04 -18.46 -1.12
CA LEU A 427 8.90 -17.35 -0.71
C LEU A 427 9.08 -17.36 0.81
N SER A 428 10.09 -16.66 1.32
CA SER A 428 10.21 -16.37 2.74
C SER A 428 9.01 -15.54 3.24
N ASP A 429 8.68 -15.63 4.51
CA ASP A 429 7.60 -14.82 5.08
C ASP A 429 7.90 -13.32 5.00
N PHE A 430 9.17 -12.93 5.08
CA PHE A 430 9.60 -11.56 4.79
C PHE A 430 9.16 -11.12 3.37
N ARG A 431 9.32 -11.98 2.35
CA ARG A 431 8.89 -11.68 0.98
C ARG A 431 7.38 -11.70 0.81
N LYS A 432 6.68 -12.61 1.48
CA LYS A 432 5.22 -12.72 1.40
C LYS A 432 4.50 -11.55 2.06
N TYR A 433 5.00 -11.10 3.20
CA TYR A 433 4.27 -10.19 4.10
C TYR A 433 5.02 -8.91 4.44
N GLY A 434 6.34 -8.87 4.31
CA GLY A 434 7.17 -7.72 4.68
C GLY A 434 7.68 -6.88 3.52
N ALA A 435 7.88 -7.47 2.34
CA ALA A 435 8.47 -6.79 1.19
C ALA A 435 7.39 -6.37 0.18
N PHE A 436 6.92 -5.12 0.27
CA PHE A 436 6.01 -4.51 -0.69
C PHE A 436 6.70 -3.34 -1.40
N PHE A 437 6.62 -3.33 -2.71
CA PHE A 437 7.12 -2.25 -3.54
C PHE A 437 5.95 -1.56 -4.22
N THR A 438 5.69 -0.30 -3.84
CA THR A 438 4.53 0.46 -4.29
C THR A 438 4.44 0.49 -5.82
N ALA A 439 5.59 0.70 -6.51
CA ALA A 439 5.62 0.73 -7.97
C ALA A 439 5.25 -0.62 -8.62
N PHE A 440 5.57 -1.75 -7.98
CA PHE A 440 5.13 -3.06 -8.46
C PHE A 440 3.63 -3.26 -8.22
N THR A 441 3.18 -3.08 -6.98
CA THR A 441 1.80 -3.39 -6.56
C THR A 441 0.79 -2.47 -7.25
N GLU A 442 1.06 -1.17 -7.25
CA GLU A 442 0.18 -0.17 -7.88
C GLU A 442 0.34 -0.15 -9.41
N GLY A 443 1.56 -0.38 -9.89
CA GLY A 443 1.81 -0.55 -11.32
C GLY A 443 1.07 -1.75 -11.89
N TRP A 444 1.04 -2.86 -11.17
CA TRP A 444 0.24 -4.03 -11.52
C TRP A 444 -1.27 -3.72 -11.49
N GLY A 445 -1.78 -3.04 -10.45
CA GLY A 445 -3.18 -2.63 -10.40
C GLY A 445 -3.59 -1.77 -11.60
N LEU A 446 -2.78 -0.79 -11.97
CA LEU A 446 -3.04 0.07 -13.13
C LEU A 446 -2.88 -0.69 -14.47
N TYR A 447 -1.90 -1.58 -14.58
CA TYR A 447 -1.76 -2.47 -15.73
C TYR A 447 -2.99 -3.39 -15.89
N SER A 448 -3.53 -3.86 -14.77
CA SER A 448 -4.75 -4.69 -14.74
C SER A 448 -5.97 -3.94 -15.27
N GLU A 449 -6.10 -2.64 -15.00
CA GLU A 449 -7.17 -1.82 -15.60
C GLU A 449 -7.15 -1.91 -17.14
N ARG A 450 -5.95 -1.91 -17.74
CA ARG A 450 -5.80 -2.05 -19.19
C ARG A 450 -6.17 -3.44 -19.68
N LEU A 451 -5.96 -4.52 -18.91
CA LEU A 451 -6.39 -5.87 -19.26
C LEU A 451 -7.91 -6.02 -19.41
N GLY A 452 -8.67 -5.07 -18.90
CA GLY A 452 -10.09 -4.98 -19.17
C GLY A 452 -10.44 -4.86 -20.66
N ILE A 453 -9.50 -4.44 -21.52
CA ILE A 453 -9.63 -4.44 -22.99
C ILE A 453 -9.70 -5.88 -23.49
N GLU A 454 -8.74 -6.71 -23.12
CA GLU A 454 -8.67 -8.13 -23.48
C GLU A 454 -9.85 -8.92 -22.89
N MET A 455 -10.38 -8.49 -21.76
CA MET A 455 -11.57 -9.07 -21.13
C MET A 455 -12.89 -8.64 -21.81
N GLY A 456 -12.88 -7.63 -22.69
CA GLY A 456 -14.07 -7.06 -23.29
C GLY A 456 -14.98 -6.31 -22.30
N LEU A 457 -14.39 -5.68 -21.27
CA LEU A 457 -15.16 -4.95 -20.24
C LEU A 457 -15.55 -3.54 -20.69
N TYR A 458 -14.84 -2.97 -21.63
CA TYR A 458 -15.02 -1.58 -22.12
C TYR A 458 -15.82 -1.58 -23.42
N ASP A 459 -16.99 -2.24 -23.39
CA ASP A 459 -17.87 -2.50 -24.52
C ASP A 459 -18.73 -1.28 -24.94
N THR A 460 -18.62 -0.16 -24.24
CA THR A 460 -19.28 1.10 -24.57
C THR A 460 -18.30 2.27 -24.45
N PRO A 461 -18.48 3.36 -25.23
CA PRO A 461 -17.64 4.56 -25.10
C PRO A 461 -17.61 5.12 -23.68
N ALA A 462 -18.71 5.01 -22.90
CA ALA A 462 -18.76 5.45 -21.51
C ALA A 462 -17.79 4.66 -20.63
N LYS A 463 -17.77 3.33 -20.74
CA LYS A 463 -16.86 2.48 -19.95
C LYS A 463 -15.41 2.64 -20.39
N ASP A 464 -15.14 2.85 -21.69
CA ASP A 464 -13.79 3.10 -22.18
C ASP A 464 -13.29 4.49 -21.74
N MET A 465 -14.16 5.51 -21.73
CA MET A 465 -13.86 6.79 -21.10
C MET A 465 -13.55 6.64 -19.60
N GLY A 466 -14.22 5.71 -18.90
CA GLY A 466 -13.93 5.37 -17.51
C GLY A 466 -12.51 4.83 -17.32
N ARG A 467 -12.10 3.88 -18.14
CA ARG A 467 -10.72 3.37 -18.17
C ARG A 467 -9.71 4.49 -18.43
N LEU A 468 -9.96 5.29 -19.48
CA LEU A 468 -9.07 6.40 -19.82
C LEU A 468 -9.03 7.48 -18.74
N SER A 469 -10.15 7.75 -18.05
CA SER A 469 -10.19 8.67 -16.92
C SER A 469 -9.30 8.17 -15.77
N TYR A 470 -9.30 6.88 -15.48
CA TYR A 470 -8.45 6.26 -14.46
C TYR A 470 -6.97 6.25 -14.87
N GLU A 471 -6.67 5.94 -16.11
CA GLU A 471 -5.30 6.03 -16.64
C GLU A 471 -4.80 7.48 -16.61
N MET A 472 -5.62 8.44 -17.05
CA MET A 472 -5.33 9.88 -17.00
C MET A 472 -5.08 10.37 -15.57
N TRP A 473 -5.91 9.92 -14.62
CA TRP A 473 -5.71 10.23 -13.21
C TRP A 473 -4.29 9.92 -12.76
N ARG A 474 -3.80 8.69 -13.08
CA ARG A 474 -2.46 8.25 -12.68
C ARG A 474 -1.35 8.94 -13.48
N ALA A 475 -1.60 9.35 -14.72
CA ALA A 475 -0.67 10.20 -15.49
C ALA A 475 -0.57 11.61 -14.88
N CYS A 476 -1.70 12.23 -14.51
CA CYS A 476 -1.72 13.51 -13.83
C CYS A 476 -0.95 13.50 -12.50
N ARG A 477 -0.94 12.38 -11.77
CA ARG A 477 -0.17 12.23 -10.52
C ARG A 477 1.32 12.50 -10.72
N LEU A 478 1.91 12.04 -11.84
CA LEU A 478 3.33 12.28 -12.15
C LEU A 478 3.64 13.78 -12.26
N VAL A 479 2.71 14.54 -12.84
CA VAL A 479 2.85 15.99 -13.04
C VAL A 479 2.58 16.75 -11.73
N VAL A 480 1.51 16.38 -11.03
CA VAL A 480 1.03 17.10 -9.84
C VAL A 480 1.94 16.89 -8.64
N ASP A 481 2.33 15.65 -8.34
CA ASP A 481 3.21 15.34 -7.21
C ASP A 481 4.58 16.04 -7.37
N THR A 482 5.21 15.92 -8.56
CA THR A 482 6.47 16.60 -8.85
C THR A 482 6.28 18.12 -8.94
N GLY A 483 5.13 18.59 -9.42
CA GLY A 483 4.75 19.99 -9.45
C GLY A 483 4.73 20.59 -8.05
N ILE A 484 4.05 19.94 -7.12
CA ILE A 484 3.95 20.38 -5.71
C ILE A 484 5.31 20.29 -5.02
N HIS A 485 5.97 19.13 -5.07
CA HIS A 485 7.10 18.82 -4.20
C HIS A 485 8.46 19.25 -4.77
N ALA A 486 8.59 19.48 -6.08
CA ALA A 486 9.84 19.90 -6.71
C ALA A 486 9.74 21.25 -7.41
N LYS A 487 8.56 21.66 -7.91
CA LYS A 487 8.39 22.87 -8.70
C LYS A 487 7.61 23.99 -7.98
N GLY A 488 7.20 23.76 -6.73
CA GLY A 488 6.54 24.77 -5.89
C GLY A 488 5.09 25.11 -6.28
N TRP A 489 4.38 24.19 -6.92
CA TRP A 489 2.97 24.38 -7.26
C TRP A 489 2.12 24.55 -6.01
N SER A 490 1.15 25.45 -6.09
CA SER A 490 0.09 25.56 -5.10
C SER A 490 -0.91 24.40 -5.22
N LYS A 491 -1.70 24.19 -4.17
CA LYS A 491 -2.82 23.23 -4.19
C LYS A 491 -3.80 23.54 -5.32
N GLN A 492 -4.09 24.84 -5.58
CA GLN A 492 -5.03 25.22 -6.63
C GLN A 492 -4.50 24.85 -8.03
N GLN A 493 -3.22 25.10 -8.33
CA GLN A 493 -2.61 24.70 -9.60
C GLN A 493 -2.72 23.17 -9.81
N ALA A 494 -2.53 22.39 -8.76
CA ALA A 494 -2.70 20.94 -8.80
C ALA A 494 -4.15 20.52 -9.10
N ILE A 495 -5.13 21.16 -8.43
CA ILE A 495 -6.56 20.93 -8.66
C ILE A 495 -6.93 21.31 -10.11
N ASP A 496 -6.53 22.48 -10.57
CA ASP A 496 -6.82 22.97 -11.92
C ASP A 496 -6.28 21.99 -12.98
N PHE A 497 -5.01 21.57 -12.84
CA PHE A 497 -4.40 20.62 -13.76
C PHE A 497 -5.17 19.30 -13.83
N MET A 498 -5.60 18.75 -12.69
CA MET A 498 -6.38 17.50 -12.67
C MET A 498 -7.80 17.69 -13.24
N THR A 499 -8.42 18.83 -12.97
CA THR A 499 -9.77 19.17 -13.47
C THR A 499 -9.78 19.29 -15.00
N ASP A 500 -8.77 19.93 -15.56
CA ASP A 500 -8.66 20.17 -17.01
C ASP A 500 -8.34 18.89 -17.78
N ASN A 501 -7.70 17.91 -17.14
CA ASN A 501 -7.20 16.74 -17.83
C ASN A 501 -8.03 15.47 -17.59
N SER A 502 -8.76 15.34 -16.49
CA SER A 502 -9.47 14.10 -16.12
C SER A 502 -10.99 14.25 -16.14
N ALA A 503 -11.70 13.10 -16.13
CA ALA A 503 -13.15 13.06 -15.92
C ALA A 503 -13.55 12.88 -14.44
N LEU A 504 -12.58 12.90 -13.51
CA LEU A 504 -12.81 12.69 -12.08
C LEU A 504 -13.79 13.72 -11.50
N SER A 505 -14.51 13.32 -10.44
CA SER A 505 -15.35 14.25 -9.69
C SER A 505 -14.52 15.24 -8.89
N ALA A 506 -15.07 16.43 -8.64
CA ALA A 506 -14.40 17.46 -7.85
C ALA A 506 -14.03 16.98 -6.44
N ALA A 507 -14.90 16.18 -5.80
CA ALA A 507 -14.61 15.61 -4.48
C ALA A 507 -13.40 14.65 -4.51
N ASN A 508 -13.28 13.84 -5.56
CA ASN A 508 -12.15 12.94 -5.71
C ASN A 508 -10.84 13.70 -5.96
N ILE A 509 -10.87 14.74 -6.82
CA ILE A 509 -9.71 15.61 -7.08
C ILE A 509 -9.24 16.27 -5.78
N GLU A 510 -10.15 16.86 -4.99
CA GLU A 510 -9.82 17.51 -3.72
C GLU A 510 -9.16 16.53 -2.73
N ALA A 511 -9.75 15.35 -2.55
CA ALA A 511 -9.22 14.31 -1.66
C ALA A 511 -7.83 13.85 -2.11
N GLU A 512 -7.64 13.62 -3.41
CA GLU A 512 -6.40 13.13 -3.98
C GLU A 512 -5.27 14.18 -3.92
N VAL A 513 -5.55 15.42 -4.24
CA VAL A 513 -4.53 16.49 -4.11
C VAL A 513 -4.09 16.66 -2.65
N ASN A 514 -5.01 16.57 -1.68
CA ASN A 514 -4.66 16.55 -0.25
C ASN A 514 -3.75 15.34 0.09
N ARG A 515 -4.05 14.17 -0.49
CA ARG A 515 -3.22 12.98 -0.32
C ARG A 515 -1.82 13.19 -0.88
N TYR A 516 -1.66 13.70 -2.10
CA TYR A 516 -0.34 13.92 -2.69
C TYR A 516 0.49 14.90 -1.86
N ILE A 517 -0.11 16.01 -1.41
CA ILE A 517 0.55 16.99 -0.55
C ILE A 517 1.05 16.33 0.76
N SER A 518 0.23 15.48 1.36
CA SER A 518 0.55 14.88 2.67
C SER A 518 1.40 13.62 2.61
N TRP A 519 1.57 13.01 1.42
CA TRP A 519 2.32 11.77 1.21
C TRP A 519 3.22 11.86 -0.04
N PRO A 520 4.35 12.60 0.04
CA PRO A 520 5.23 12.87 -1.09
C PRO A 520 5.74 11.60 -1.80
N GLY A 521 5.67 11.59 -3.12
CA GLY A 521 6.25 10.55 -3.98
C GLY A 521 5.41 9.30 -4.17
N GLN A 522 4.47 8.98 -3.25
CA GLN A 522 3.68 7.74 -3.36
C GLN A 522 2.84 7.69 -4.65
N ALA A 523 2.29 8.82 -5.04
CA ALA A 523 1.45 8.93 -6.22
C ALA A 523 2.19 8.62 -7.55
N LEU A 524 3.51 8.71 -7.58
CA LEU A 524 4.34 8.46 -8.76
C LEU A 524 4.42 6.98 -9.13
N ALA A 525 4.28 6.10 -8.15
CA ALA A 525 4.50 4.67 -8.27
C ALA A 525 3.59 4.00 -9.32
N TYR A 526 2.32 4.38 -9.34
CA TYR A 526 1.27 3.80 -10.19
C TYR A 526 1.64 3.78 -11.68
N LYS A 527 1.83 4.98 -12.23
CA LYS A 527 2.05 5.12 -13.68
C LYS A 527 3.44 4.64 -14.09
N LEU A 528 4.46 4.87 -13.28
CA LEU A 528 5.81 4.38 -13.57
C LEU A 528 5.88 2.85 -13.55
N GLY A 529 5.21 2.21 -12.60
CA GLY A 529 5.12 0.75 -12.56
C GLY A 529 4.35 0.17 -13.75
N GLU A 530 3.22 0.75 -14.09
CA GLU A 530 2.42 0.35 -15.28
C GLU A 530 3.22 0.48 -16.57
N LEU A 531 3.92 1.61 -16.77
CA LEU A 531 4.74 1.83 -17.93
C LEU A 531 5.86 0.80 -18.06
N LYS A 532 6.50 0.42 -16.94
CA LYS A 532 7.53 -0.63 -16.93
C LYS A 532 6.94 -2.01 -17.30
N ILE A 533 5.80 -2.38 -16.75
CA ILE A 533 5.16 -3.67 -17.08
C ILE A 533 4.75 -3.71 -18.57
N ARG A 534 4.23 -2.62 -19.11
CA ARG A 534 3.90 -2.50 -20.54
C ARG A 534 5.12 -2.56 -21.45
N GLU A 535 6.20 -1.89 -21.06
CA GLU A 535 7.49 -1.95 -21.76
C GLU A 535 7.97 -3.41 -21.83
N LEU A 536 7.95 -4.12 -20.71
CA LEU A 536 8.38 -5.52 -20.61
C LEU A 536 7.45 -6.46 -21.41
N ARG A 537 6.13 -6.22 -21.40
CA ARG A 537 5.19 -6.97 -22.25
C ARG A 537 5.49 -6.74 -23.73
N THR A 538 5.74 -5.51 -24.14
CA THR A 538 6.06 -5.17 -25.53
C THR A 538 7.37 -5.82 -25.96
N MET A 539 8.40 -5.76 -25.12
CA MET A 539 9.69 -6.43 -25.34
C MET A 539 9.50 -7.93 -25.50
N ALA A 540 8.80 -8.58 -24.56
CA ALA A 540 8.56 -10.01 -24.58
C ALA A 540 7.76 -10.46 -25.82
N THR A 541 6.71 -9.71 -26.20
CA THR A 541 5.92 -9.97 -27.41
C THR A 541 6.79 -9.91 -28.67
N LYS A 542 7.65 -8.89 -28.77
CA LYS A 542 8.57 -8.73 -29.91
C LYS A 542 9.60 -9.86 -29.99
N GLU A 543 10.20 -10.21 -28.84
CA GLU A 543 11.29 -11.16 -28.74
C GLU A 543 10.86 -12.62 -28.96
N LEU A 544 9.64 -12.96 -28.52
CA LEU A 544 9.08 -14.33 -28.63
C LEU A 544 8.21 -14.51 -29.88
N GLY A 545 7.71 -13.43 -30.47
CA GLY A 545 6.86 -13.52 -31.68
C GLY A 545 5.66 -14.44 -31.50
N PRO A 546 5.47 -15.45 -32.37
CA PRO A 546 4.34 -16.39 -32.27
C PRO A 546 4.36 -17.28 -31.02
N LYS A 547 5.49 -17.40 -30.31
CA LYS A 547 5.61 -18.14 -29.05
C LYS A 547 5.15 -17.34 -27.83
N PHE A 548 4.86 -16.03 -27.99
CA PHE A 548 4.41 -15.21 -26.87
C PHE A 548 3.06 -15.71 -26.35
N ASN A 549 3.02 -16.01 -25.05
CA ASN A 549 1.80 -16.41 -24.35
C ASN A 549 1.53 -15.40 -23.22
N LEU A 550 0.39 -14.72 -23.28
CA LEU A 550 0.04 -13.65 -22.34
C LEU A 550 -0.13 -14.18 -20.90
N ALA A 551 -0.75 -15.35 -20.73
CA ALA A 551 -0.92 -15.96 -19.41
C ALA A 551 0.43 -16.33 -18.78
N ALA A 552 1.34 -16.91 -19.57
CA ALA A 552 2.69 -17.22 -19.11
C ALA A 552 3.50 -15.96 -18.78
N PHE A 553 3.32 -14.86 -19.52
CA PHE A 553 3.92 -13.57 -19.20
C PHE A 553 3.43 -13.04 -17.84
N HIS A 554 2.11 -13.09 -17.60
CA HIS A 554 1.54 -12.65 -16.32
C HIS A 554 2.03 -13.53 -15.16
N ASP A 555 2.05 -14.85 -15.36
CA ASP A 555 2.59 -15.78 -14.37
C ASP A 555 4.09 -15.51 -14.09
N ALA A 556 4.87 -15.11 -15.12
CA ALA A 556 6.26 -14.70 -14.95
C ALA A 556 6.38 -13.38 -14.17
N VAL A 557 5.55 -12.38 -14.44
CA VAL A 557 5.53 -11.11 -13.70
C VAL A 557 5.24 -11.33 -12.22
N LEU A 558 4.21 -12.13 -11.91
CA LEU A 558 3.75 -12.35 -10.53
C LEU A 558 4.52 -13.42 -9.77
N GLY A 559 5.28 -14.28 -10.47
CA GLY A 559 5.85 -15.51 -9.94
C GLY A 559 6.93 -15.35 -8.87
N GLN A 560 7.44 -14.13 -8.68
CA GLN A 560 8.40 -13.80 -7.62
C GLN A 560 7.80 -12.88 -6.54
N GLY A 561 6.47 -12.66 -6.56
CA GLY A 561 5.81 -11.70 -5.68
C GLY A 561 6.21 -10.25 -6.01
N SER A 562 5.98 -9.34 -5.06
CA SER A 562 6.36 -7.93 -5.22
C SER A 562 7.88 -7.79 -5.22
N VAL A 563 8.41 -7.12 -6.26
CA VAL A 563 9.86 -6.87 -6.45
C VAL A 563 10.09 -5.43 -6.94
N PRO A 564 11.30 -4.85 -6.76
CA PRO A 564 11.68 -3.61 -7.41
C PRO A 564 11.60 -3.71 -8.93
N LEU A 565 11.35 -2.59 -9.62
CA LEU A 565 11.15 -2.59 -11.08
C LEU A 565 12.40 -3.02 -11.87
N ASP A 566 13.60 -2.77 -11.36
CA ASP A 566 14.87 -3.26 -11.94
C ASP A 566 15.00 -4.78 -11.80
N VAL A 567 14.57 -5.35 -10.68
CA VAL A 567 14.53 -6.81 -10.48
C VAL A 567 13.45 -7.44 -11.38
N LEU A 568 12.29 -6.82 -11.52
CA LEU A 568 11.23 -7.26 -12.44
C LEU A 568 11.75 -7.30 -13.90
N GLU A 569 12.47 -6.26 -14.30
CA GLU A 569 13.04 -6.19 -15.65
C GLU A 569 13.99 -7.38 -15.92
N GLN A 570 14.91 -7.66 -14.99
CA GLN A 570 15.81 -8.79 -15.14
C GLN A 570 15.06 -10.12 -15.17
N GLN A 571 14.08 -10.30 -14.28
CA GLN A 571 13.23 -11.50 -14.22
C GLN A 571 12.53 -11.79 -15.55
N ILE A 572 11.97 -10.77 -16.20
CA ILE A 572 11.29 -10.95 -17.49
C ILE A 572 12.27 -11.20 -18.62
N LYS A 573 13.46 -10.56 -18.62
CA LYS A 573 14.52 -10.87 -19.57
C LYS A 573 14.96 -12.32 -19.48
N ASP A 574 15.16 -12.82 -18.26
CA ASP A 574 15.55 -14.21 -18.01
C ASP A 574 14.45 -15.19 -18.44
N TRP A 575 13.19 -14.87 -18.16
CA TRP A 575 12.05 -15.65 -18.62
C TRP A 575 11.98 -15.71 -20.16
N VAL A 576 12.14 -14.58 -20.86
CA VAL A 576 12.16 -14.55 -22.32
C VAL A 576 13.29 -15.40 -22.88
N ALA A 577 14.49 -15.34 -22.29
CA ALA A 577 15.62 -16.16 -22.70
C ALA A 577 15.32 -17.67 -22.52
N ALA A 578 14.69 -18.04 -21.39
CA ALA A 578 14.29 -19.42 -21.13
C ALA A 578 13.21 -19.92 -22.11
N GLU A 579 12.21 -19.08 -22.44
CA GLU A 579 11.16 -19.44 -23.42
C GLU A 579 11.74 -19.62 -24.83
N LYS A 580 12.72 -18.79 -25.25
CA LYS A 580 13.43 -18.98 -26.53
C LYS A 580 14.19 -20.31 -26.58
N ALA A 581 14.79 -20.72 -25.46
CA ALA A 581 15.58 -21.95 -25.38
C ALA A 581 14.75 -23.25 -25.43
N LYS A 582 13.43 -23.16 -25.20
CA LYS A 582 12.51 -24.33 -25.29
C LYS A 582 12.27 -24.80 -26.74
N GLY A 583 12.84 -24.19 -27.74
CA GLY A 583 12.77 -24.59 -29.15
C GLY A 583 11.60 -23.97 -29.90
#